data_2e59edc162398ce3a54ac75397416a2c
#
_entry.id   2e59edc162398ce3a54ac75397416a2c
#
_cell.length_a   1.000
_cell.length_b   1.000
_cell.length_c   1.000
_cell.angle_alpha   90.00
_cell.angle_beta   90.00
_cell.angle_gamma   90.00
#
_symmetry.space_group_name_H-M   'P 1'
#
loop_
_entity.id
_entity.type
_entity.pdbx_description
1 polymer ?
#
loop_
_entity_poly.entity_id
_entity_poly.type
_entity_poly.pdbx_seq_one_letter_code
_entity_poly.pdbx_strand_id
1 'polypeptide(L)'
;YYSDFLMPRNCNGLGDYFETGLLPDLKGVYRQDYLRHMGRPKEDQDIDAVLISHAHMDHMSYLHHLRKEIQLVMSPGSHAIVQTFQKTRAGGLNDLLIQSPAFQIRPGKGATGYTKVTKRDGYETRPLNVCEYGKSFKVGDLEVVAYEVDHSLPGATAYLVHASEGTILYTGDYRFHGYLGDKTREMIEKVSSEDISAVITEGTRITTEKGTSETEVYAH
;
A
#
# COMPACT_ATOMS: atom_id res chain seq x y z
N TYR A 1 -16.88 -9.39 -5.23
CA TYR A 1 -16.28 -10.55 -4.58
C TYR A 1 -15.92 -10.25 -3.11
N TYR A 2 -15.19 -9.17 -2.83
CA TYR A 2 -14.79 -8.80 -1.47
C TYR A 2 -16.01 -8.55 -0.56
N SER A 3 -16.92 -7.66 -0.96
CA SER A 3 -18.11 -7.31 -0.17
C SER A 3 -19.05 -8.47 0.05
N ASP A 4 -19.23 -9.32 -0.95
CA ASP A 4 -20.25 -10.35 -0.96
C ASP A 4 -19.76 -11.67 -0.37
N PHE A 5 -18.46 -11.93 -0.46
CA PHE A 5 -17.86 -13.19 -0.03
C PHE A 5 -16.83 -13.03 1.10
N LEU A 6 -15.76 -12.23 0.89
CA LEU A 6 -14.66 -12.16 1.86
C LEU A 6 -15.02 -11.35 3.12
N MET A 7 -15.74 -10.26 2.98
CA MET A 7 -16.09 -9.41 4.11
C MET A 7 -16.98 -10.13 5.15
N PRO A 8 -18.01 -10.91 4.77
CA PRO A 8 -18.76 -11.73 5.71
C PRO A 8 -17.92 -12.83 6.37
N ARG A 9 -16.84 -13.26 5.72
CA ARG A 9 -15.92 -14.30 6.18
C ARG A 9 -14.65 -13.77 6.86
N ASN A 10 -14.63 -12.49 7.23
CA ASN A 10 -13.45 -11.86 7.84
C ASN A 10 -12.97 -12.55 9.14
N CYS A 11 -13.78 -13.37 9.75
CA CYS A 11 -13.39 -14.21 10.87
C CYS A 11 -12.40 -15.34 10.49
N ASN A 12 -12.28 -15.67 9.21
CA ASN A 12 -11.31 -16.64 8.71
C ASN A 12 -9.90 -16.06 8.57
N GLY A 13 -9.72 -14.77 8.88
CA GLY A 13 -8.43 -14.10 8.75
C GLY A 13 -7.97 -14.06 7.30
N LEU A 14 -6.75 -14.53 7.03
CA LEU A 14 -6.15 -14.53 5.69
C LEU A 14 -6.43 -15.80 4.87
N GLY A 15 -7.04 -16.82 5.47
CA GLY A 15 -7.21 -18.12 4.83
C GLY A 15 -7.89 -18.06 3.47
N ASP A 16 -9.02 -17.36 3.38
CA ASP A 16 -9.75 -17.22 2.12
C ASP A 16 -8.95 -16.45 1.04
N TYR A 17 -8.10 -15.49 1.44
CA TYR A 17 -7.25 -14.74 0.51
C TYR A 17 -6.14 -15.62 -0.08
N PHE A 18 -5.53 -16.47 0.74
CA PHE A 18 -4.48 -17.40 0.28
C PHE A 18 -5.06 -18.48 -0.62
N GLU A 19 -6.18 -19.08 -0.23
CA GLU A 19 -6.85 -20.12 -1.03
C GLU A 19 -7.32 -19.61 -2.41
N THR A 20 -7.71 -18.34 -2.49
CA THR A 20 -8.14 -17.73 -3.76
C THR A 20 -7.01 -17.06 -4.54
N GLY A 21 -5.80 -17.03 -4.01
CA GLY A 21 -4.65 -16.38 -4.63
C GLY A 21 -4.73 -14.85 -4.67
N LEU A 22 -5.61 -14.23 -3.88
CA LEU A 22 -5.73 -12.76 -3.78
C LEU A 22 -4.60 -12.14 -2.98
N LEU A 23 -3.98 -12.90 -2.08
CA LEU A 23 -2.75 -12.54 -1.39
C LEU A 23 -1.73 -13.66 -1.56
N PRO A 24 -0.46 -13.34 -1.86
CA PRO A 24 0.61 -14.33 -1.87
C PRO A 24 0.90 -14.80 -0.43
N ASP A 25 1.16 -16.10 -0.26
CA ASP A 25 1.53 -16.65 1.04
C ASP A 25 3.02 -16.39 1.34
N LEU A 26 3.32 -15.16 1.77
CA LEU A 26 4.67 -14.71 2.11
C LEU A 26 4.90 -14.80 3.61
N LYS A 27 6.02 -15.40 4.00
CA LYS A 27 6.43 -15.49 5.41
C LYS A 27 6.84 -14.11 5.94
N GLY A 28 6.57 -13.88 7.23
CA GLY A 28 7.03 -12.70 7.94
C GLY A 28 6.33 -11.39 7.58
N VAL A 29 5.32 -11.42 6.73
CA VAL A 29 4.61 -10.25 6.19
C VAL A 29 3.34 -9.94 6.96
N TYR A 30 2.59 -10.95 7.35
CA TYR A 30 1.22 -10.79 7.82
C TYR A 30 1.09 -10.73 9.35
N ARG A 31 -0.04 -10.19 9.80
CA ARG A 31 -0.39 -10.06 11.21
C ARG A 31 -0.42 -11.41 11.92
N GLN A 32 0.21 -11.46 13.09
CA GLN A 32 0.33 -12.69 13.86
C GLN A 32 -1.01 -13.19 14.42
N ASP A 33 -1.98 -12.32 14.66
CA ASP A 33 -3.32 -12.71 15.11
C ASP A 33 -4.10 -13.43 14.00
N TYR A 34 -3.97 -13.01 12.74
CA TYR A 34 -4.51 -13.72 11.58
C TYR A 34 -3.85 -15.08 11.39
N LEU A 35 -2.51 -15.12 11.40
CA LEU A 35 -1.74 -16.36 11.24
C LEU A 35 -2.05 -17.37 12.36
N ARG A 36 -2.13 -16.90 13.60
CA ARG A 36 -2.51 -17.76 14.74
C ARG A 36 -3.91 -18.33 14.58
N HIS A 37 -4.86 -17.54 14.10
CA HIS A 37 -6.20 -18.01 13.82
C HIS A 37 -6.22 -19.16 12.79
N MET A 38 -5.33 -19.10 11.80
CA MET A 38 -5.14 -20.14 10.79
C MET A 38 -4.35 -21.36 11.31
N GLY A 39 -3.98 -21.41 12.59
CA GLY A 39 -3.15 -22.47 13.15
C GLY A 39 -1.66 -22.40 12.76
N ARG A 40 -1.20 -21.28 12.18
CA ARG A 40 0.19 -21.10 11.79
C ARG A 40 1.08 -20.68 12.99
N PRO A 41 2.33 -21.11 13.02
CA PRO A 41 3.28 -20.70 14.06
C PRO A 41 3.56 -19.17 13.95
N LYS A 42 4.21 -18.64 14.98
CA LYS A 42 4.77 -17.31 14.94
C LYS A 42 5.85 -17.26 13.85
N GLU A 43 5.81 -16.23 13.03
CA GLU A 43 6.81 -15.97 12.00
C GLU A 43 7.65 -14.75 12.39
N ASP A 44 8.93 -14.76 12.07
CA ASP A 44 9.78 -13.58 12.19
C ASP A 44 9.51 -12.62 11.02
N GLN A 45 9.83 -11.33 11.20
CA GLN A 45 9.66 -10.32 10.17
C GLN A 45 10.71 -10.53 9.07
N ASP A 46 10.28 -10.49 7.82
CA ASP A 46 11.14 -10.69 6.65
C ASP A 46 11.15 -9.48 5.69
N ILE A 47 10.35 -8.45 5.98
CA ILE A 47 10.22 -7.23 5.17
C ILE A 47 10.40 -6.01 6.07
N ASP A 48 11.33 -5.12 5.70
CA ASP A 48 11.62 -3.90 6.46
C ASP A 48 10.56 -2.82 6.26
N ALA A 49 10.14 -2.59 5.03
CA ALA A 49 9.17 -1.56 4.70
C ALA A 49 8.28 -1.88 3.50
N VAL A 50 7.20 -1.14 3.39
CA VAL A 50 6.33 -1.09 2.19
C VAL A 50 6.33 0.34 1.66
N LEU A 51 6.70 0.49 0.39
CA LEU A 51 6.68 1.75 -0.34
C LEU A 51 5.28 1.92 -0.97
N ILE A 52 4.55 2.95 -0.56
CA ILE A 52 3.20 3.24 -1.04
C ILE A 52 3.30 4.31 -2.11
N SER A 53 2.97 3.95 -3.36
CA SER A 53 3.00 4.90 -4.47
C SER A 53 1.97 6.01 -4.30
N HIS A 54 0.74 5.69 -3.91
CA HIS A 54 -0.33 6.66 -3.69
C HIS A 54 -1.50 6.04 -2.89
N ALA A 55 -2.45 6.88 -2.51
CA ALA A 55 -3.50 6.51 -1.56
C ALA A 55 -4.81 6.01 -2.22
N HIS A 56 -4.78 5.51 -3.46
CA HIS A 56 -5.92 4.78 -4.00
C HIS A 56 -6.10 3.43 -3.31
N MET A 57 -7.35 3.01 -3.20
CA MET A 57 -7.74 1.84 -2.41
C MET A 57 -7.17 0.52 -2.93
N ASP A 58 -7.05 0.37 -4.24
CA ASP A 58 -6.45 -0.79 -4.91
C ASP A 58 -4.93 -0.90 -4.69
N HIS A 59 -4.27 0.19 -4.27
CA HIS A 59 -2.85 0.21 -3.92
C HIS A 59 -2.56 0.09 -2.42
N MET A 60 -3.54 0.35 -1.54
CA MET A 60 -3.27 0.38 -0.10
C MET A 60 -4.27 -0.39 0.77
N SER A 61 -5.39 -0.89 0.23
CA SER A 61 -6.43 -1.50 1.08
C SER A 61 -5.96 -2.73 1.84
N TYR A 62 -4.94 -3.44 1.35
CA TYR A 62 -4.40 -4.63 2.03
C TYR A 62 -3.37 -4.33 3.12
N LEU A 63 -3.01 -3.06 3.34
CA LEU A 63 -2.08 -2.67 4.42
C LEU A 63 -2.54 -3.14 5.80
N HIS A 64 -3.85 -3.24 6.04
CA HIS A 64 -4.40 -3.71 7.30
C HIS A 64 -4.11 -5.19 7.60
N HIS A 65 -3.70 -5.98 6.61
CA HIS A 65 -3.27 -7.37 6.80
C HIS A 65 -1.80 -7.47 7.21
N LEU A 66 -1.01 -6.43 6.97
CA LEU A 66 0.40 -6.43 7.30
C LEU A 66 0.63 -6.34 8.81
N ARG A 67 1.67 -7.00 9.27
CA ARG A 67 2.11 -6.86 10.65
C ARG A 67 2.52 -5.42 10.95
N LYS A 68 2.31 -5.02 12.20
CA LYS A 68 2.48 -3.63 12.65
C LYS A 68 3.93 -3.12 12.62
N GLU A 69 4.88 -4.05 12.66
CA GLU A 69 6.30 -3.75 12.73
C GLU A 69 6.86 -3.28 11.39
N ILE A 70 6.22 -3.63 10.27
CA ILE A 70 6.64 -3.21 8.93
C ILE A 70 6.42 -1.70 8.79
N GLN A 71 7.50 -0.98 8.45
CA GLN A 71 7.46 0.46 8.20
C GLN A 71 6.64 0.76 6.93
N LEU A 72 5.81 1.80 6.98
CA LEU A 72 5.18 2.36 5.79
C LEU A 72 5.96 3.59 5.34
N VAL A 73 6.25 3.67 4.05
CA VAL A 73 6.86 4.83 3.40
C VAL A 73 5.86 5.41 2.43
N MET A 74 5.60 6.71 2.52
CA MET A 74 4.67 7.40 1.61
C MET A 74 4.99 8.89 1.54
N SER A 75 4.46 9.54 0.51
CA SER A 75 4.56 10.99 0.35
C SER A 75 3.70 11.75 1.38
N PRO A 76 3.95 13.06 1.58
CA PRO A 76 3.11 13.91 2.42
C PRO A 76 1.65 13.94 1.98
N GLY A 77 1.38 13.98 0.66
CA GLY A 77 0.03 13.96 0.10
C GLY A 77 -0.70 12.66 0.42
N SER A 78 -0.07 11.51 0.12
CA SER A 78 -0.63 10.20 0.44
C SER A 78 -0.85 10.04 1.95
N HIS A 79 0.08 10.50 2.78
CA HIS A 79 -0.06 10.46 4.24
C HIS A 79 -1.29 11.23 4.72
N ALA A 80 -1.51 12.45 4.22
CA ALA A 80 -2.66 13.27 4.61
C ALA A 80 -3.99 12.58 4.26
N ILE A 81 -4.07 11.95 3.08
CA ILE A 81 -5.25 11.22 2.63
C ILE A 81 -5.48 9.97 3.50
N VAL A 82 -4.44 9.14 3.69
CA VAL A 82 -4.53 7.91 4.51
C VAL A 82 -4.91 8.26 5.96
N GLN A 83 -4.35 9.32 6.52
CA GLN A 83 -4.70 9.81 7.85
C GLN A 83 -6.17 10.27 7.93
N THR A 84 -6.69 10.87 6.87
CA THR A 84 -8.09 11.28 6.79
C THR A 84 -9.02 10.07 6.73
N PHE A 85 -8.71 9.07 5.90
CA PHE A 85 -9.46 7.81 5.86
C PHE A 85 -9.47 7.11 7.23
N GLN A 86 -8.32 7.06 7.90
CA GLN A 86 -8.18 6.49 9.23
C GLN A 86 -9.07 7.21 10.26
N LYS A 87 -9.09 8.56 10.26
CA LYS A 87 -9.89 9.38 11.18
C LYS A 87 -11.38 9.30 10.91
N THR A 88 -11.78 9.28 9.66
CA THR A 88 -13.20 9.25 9.24
C THR A 88 -13.76 7.84 9.16
N ARG A 89 -12.91 6.82 9.23
CA ARG A 89 -13.26 5.41 9.02
C ARG A 89 -13.93 5.16 7.66
N ALA A 90 -13.60 5.99 6.67
CA ALA A 90 -14.11 5.83 5.33
C ALA A 90 -13.72 4.47 4.75
N GLY A 91 -14.66 3.82 4.06
CA GLY A 91 -14.41 2.51 3.44
C GLY A 91 -14.14 1.34 4.38
N GLY A 92 -14.34 1.49 5.70
CA GLY A 92 -14.07 0.43 6.67
C GLY A 92 -12.59 0.16 6.95
N LEU A 93 -11.70 1.04 6.48
CA LEU A 93 -10.24 0.89 6.59
C LEU A 93 -9.72 1.45 7.91
N ASN A 94 -9.83 0.68 8.97
CA ASN A 94 -9.47 1.12 10.32
C ASN A 94 -8.00 0.93 10.68
N ASP A 95 -7.26 0.12 9.93
CA ASP A 95 -5.96 -0.43 10.34
C ASP A 95 -4.82 -0.06 9.39
N LEU A 96 -4.87 1.10 8.73
CA LEU A 96 -3.83 1.52 7.78
C LEU A 96 -2.57 2.04 8.48
N LEU A 97 -2.73 3.09 9.27
CA LEU A 97 -1.63 3.69 10.06
C LEU A 97 -1.65 3.23 11.52
N ILE A 98 -2.82 2.87 12.02
CA ILE A 98 -3.03 2.39 13.39
C ILE A 98 -3.45 0.94 13.30
N GLN A 99 -2.74 0.06 13.99
CA GLN A 99 -3.15 -1.31 14.09
C GLN A 99 -4.34 -1.45 15.04
N SER A 100 -5.40 -2.15 14.62
CA SER A 100 -6.50 -2.50 15.51
C SER A 100 -6.03 -3.47 16.61
N PRO A 101 -6.73 -3.50 17.76
CA PRO A 101 -6.44 -4.44 18.83
C PRO A 101 -6.39 -5.89 18.33
N ALA A 102 -5.49 -6.69 18.88
CA ALA A 102 -5.41 -8.11 18.60
C ALA A 102 -6.73 -8.80 18.87
N PHE A 103 -7.03 -9.84 18.13
CA PHE A 103 -8.29 -10.58 18.29
C PHE A 103 -8.08 -12.08 18.51
N GLN A 104 -9.14 -12.71 18.97
CA GLN A 104 -9.29 -14.16 19.02
C GLN A 104 -10.60 -14.55 18.36
N ILE A 105 -10.60 -15.69 17.68
CA ILE A 105 -11.82 -16.29 17.17
C ILE A 105 -12.30 -17.35 18.19
N ARG A 106 -13.56 -17.30 18.52
CA ARG A 106 -14.23 -18.26 19.43
C ARG A 106 -15.47 -18.83 18.78
N PRO A 107 -15.88 -20.05 19.13
CA PRO A 107 -17.18 -20.57 18.75
C PRO A 107 -18.30 -19.58 19.12
N GLY A 108 -19.24 -19.35 18.23
CA GLY A 108 -20.35 -18.42 18.40
C GLY A 108 -21.59 -18.87 17.64
N LYS A 109 -22.68 -18.15 17.82
CA LYS A 109 -24.00 -18.49 17.21
C LYS A 109 -24.21 -17.81 15.83
N GLY A 110 -23.18 -17.15 15.26
CA GLY A 110 -23.28 -16.50 13.95
C GLY A 110 -23.40 -17.49 12.80
N ALA A 111 -23.70 -16.98 11.60
CA ALA A 111 -23.85 -17.80 10.38
C ALA A 111 -22.59 -18.64 10.06
N THR A 112 -21.41 -18.19 10.46
CA THR A 112 -20.14 -18.90 10.30
C THR A 112 -19.80 -19.84 11.45
N GLY A 113 -20.62 -19.89 12.52
CA GLY A 113 -20.31 -20.64 13.73
C GLY A 113 -19.20 -20.05 14.62
N TYR A 114 -18.69 -18.88 14.28
CA TYR A 114 -17.58 -18.22 14.98
C TYR A 114 -17.85 -16.76 15.27
N THR A 115 -17.17 -16.21 16.28
CA THR A 115 -17.24 -14.81 16.67
C THR A 115 -15.83 -14.25 16.88
N LYS A 116 -15.51 -13.11 16.27
CA LYS A 116 -14.28 -12.36 16.51
C LYS A 116 -14.40 -11.60 17.83
N VAL A 117 -13.53 -11.89 18.78
CA VAL A 117 -13.45 -11.20 20.08
C VAL A 117 -12.17 -10.36 20.09
N THR A 118 -12.32 -9.04 20.11
CA THR A 118 -11.20 -8.10 20.11
C THR A 118 -10.77 -7.83 21.55
N LYS A 119 -9.47 -7.90 21.83
CA LYS A 119 -8.91 -7.44 23.10
C LYS A 119 -8.86 -5.91 23.11
N ARG A 120 -9.14 -5.30 24.26
CA ARG A 120 -9.12 -3.85 24.44
C ARG A 120 -7.71 -3.33 24.80
N ASP A 121 -6.67 -3.79 24.13
CA ASP A 121 -5.29 -3.47 24.50
C ASP A 121 -4.77 -2.14 23.87
N GLY A 122 -5.68 -1.29 23.42
CA GLY A 122 -5.33 -0.01 22.78
C GLY A 122 -4.96 -0.15 21.30
N TYR A 123 -4.68 0.99 20.68
CA TYR A 123 -4.20 1.06 19.29
C TYR A 123 -2.70 1.35 19.29
N GLU A 124 -1.96 0.71 18.41
CA GLU A 124 -0.54 0.95 18.21
C GLU A 124 -0.32 1.57 16.84
N THR A 125 0.51 2.62 16.80
CA THR A 125 0.91 3.26 15.53
C THR A 125 1.95 2.41 14.81
N ARG A 126 1.84 2.32 13.49
CA ARG A 126 2.88 1.70 12.66
C ARG A 126 4.09 2.62 12.54
N PRO A 127 5.31 2.09 12.40
CA PRO A 127 6.45 2.88 11.96
C PRO A 127 6.13 3.54 10.61
N LEU A 128 6.39 4.85 10.51
CA LEU A 128 6.04 5.64 9.33
C LEU A 128 7.21 6.52 8.93
N ASN A 129 7.53 6.53 7.64
CA ASN A 129 8.42 7.48 7.01
C ASN A 129 7.62 8.29 5.99
N VAL A 130 7.42 9.58 6.25
CA VAL A 130 6.86 10.51 5.26
C VAL A 130 8.04 11.09 4.49
N CYS A 131 8.27 10.55 3.29
CA CYS A 131 9.44 10.87 2.49
C CYS A 131 9.37 12.27 1.87
N GLU A 132 10.53 12.87 1.64
CA GLU A 132 10.66 14.12 0.89
C GLU A 132 11.05 13.82 -0.55
N TYR A 133 10.40 14.46 -1.52
CA TYR A 133 10.71 14.26 -2.93
C TYR A 133 12.14 14.72 -3.28
N GLY A 134 12.83 13.93 -4.07
CA GLY A 134 14.20 14.18 -4.51
C GLY A 134 15.29 14.01 -3.45
N LYS A 135 14.92 13.58 -2.23
CA LYS A 135 15.88 13.24 -1.19
C LYS A 135 15.97 11.73 -1.01
N SER A 136 17.19 11.22 -0.90
CA SER A 136 17.40 9.80 -0.59
C SER A 136 17.11 9.49 0.88
N PHE A 137 16.65 8.29 1.13
CA PHE A 137 16.46 7.71 2.46
C PHE A 137 16.78 6.22 2.43
N LYS A 138 16.98 5.62 3.59
CA LYS A 138 17.30 4.20 3.70
C LYS A 138 16.10 3.35 4.11
N VAL A 139 16.02 2.16 3.52
CA VAL A 139 15.13 1.05 3.91
C VAL A 139 16.00 -0.20 4.01
N GLY A 140 16.28 -0.64 5.23
CA GLY A 140 17.32 -1.66 5.44
C GLY A 140 18.65 -1.17 4.85
N ASP A 141 19.25 -1.97 4.00
CA ASP A 141 20.50 -1.65 3.29
C ASP A 141 20.27 -0.89 1.97
N LEU A 142 19.01 -0.77 1.52
CA LEU A 142 18.67 -0.11 0.26
C LEU A 142 18.66 1.40 0.41
N GLU A 143 19.09 2.10 -0.63
CA GLU A 143 18.91 3.53 -0.79
C GLU A 143 17.72 3.79 -1.74
N VAL A 144 16.80 4.65 -1.32
CA VAL A 144 15.56 4.92 -2.06
C VAL A 144 15.41 6.42 -2.27
N VAL A 145 15.03 6.81 -3.49
CA VAL A 145 14.66 8.20 -3.81
C VAL A 145 13.21 8.23 -4.27
N ALA A 146 12.42 9.12 -3.68
CA ALA A 146 11.02 9.34 -4.06
C ALA A 146 10.90 10.52 -5.02
N TYR A 147 10.11 10.36 -6.07
CA TYR A 147 9.80 11.42 -7.04
C TYR A 147 8.29 11.64 -7.13
N GLU A 148 7.88 12.91 -7.13
CA GLU A 148 6.50 13.27 -7.39
C GLU A 148 6.14 12.98 -8.84
N VAL A 149 4.97 12.37 -9.07
CA VAL A 149 4.41 12.15 -10.40
C VAL A 149 2.97 12.64 -10.46
N ASP A 150 2.51 12.98 -11.65
CA ASP A 150 1.12 13.34 -11.88
C ASP A 150 0.23 12.10 -11.89
N HIS A 151 -0.87 12.17 -11.16
CA HIS A 151 -1.93 11.17 -11.16
C HIS A 151 -3.25 11.82 -10.76
N SER A 152 -4.36 11.08 -10.77
CA SER A 152 -5.68 11.59 -10.39
C SER A 152 -5.80 11.91 -8.89
N LEU A 153 -4.88 11.42 -8.07
CA LEU A 153 -4.83 11.65 -6.63
C LEU A 153 -3.52 12.35 -6.24
N PRO A 154 -3.58 13.45 -5.45
CA PRO A 154 -2.38 14.12 -4.96
C PRO A 154 -1.46 13.20 -4.16
N GLY A 155 -0.16 13.39 -4.31
CA GLY A 155 0.84 12.60 -3.57
C GLY A 155 1.27 11.32 -4.26
N ALA A 156 0.93 11.14 -5.54
CA ALA A 156 1.44 10.04 -6.33
C ALA A 156 2.97 10.11 -6.45
N THR A 157 3.62 8.96 -6.32
CA THR A 157 5.06 8.85 -6.10
C THR A 157 5.64 7.69 -6.89
N ALA A 158 6.71 7.96 -7.62
CA ALA A 158 7.61 6.94 -8.15
C ALA A 158 8.79 6.76 -7.19
N TYR A 159 9.32 5.55 -7.10
CA TYR A 159 10.46 5.21 -6.27
C TYR A 159 11.59 4.65 -7.11
N LEU A 160 12.78 5.25 -6.98
CA LEU A 160 14.02 4.70 -7.49
C LEU A 160 14.74 4.00 -6.33
N VAL A 161 14.98 2.70 -6.48
CA VAL A 161 15.53 1.85 -5.43
C VAL A 161 16.90 1.36 -5.88
N HIS A 162 17.95 1.73 -5.16
CA HIS A 162 19.32 1.27 -5.41
C HIS A 162 19.63 0.09 -4.50
N ALA A 163 19.92 -1.04 -5.12
CA ALA A 163 20.37 -2.27 -4.46
C ALA A 163 21.77 -2.67 -4.96
N SER A 164 22.40 -3.62 -4.28
CA SER A 164 23.71 -4.14 -4.69
C SER A 164 23.71 -4.79 -6.07
N GLU A 165 22.58 -5.38 -6.46
CA GLU A 165 22.41 -6.09 -7.73
C GLU A 165 21.90 -5.19 -8.87
N GLY A 166 21.59 -3.93 -8.61
CA GLY A 166 21.14 -2.97 -9.61
C GLY A 166 20.08 -2.00 -9.10
N THR A 167 19.62 -1.13 -9.98
CA THR A 167 18.63 -0.09 -9.69
C THR A 167 17.28 -0.44 -10.27
N ILE A 168 16.22 -0.30 -9.49
CA ILE A 168 14.84 -0.56 -9.89
C ILE A 168 14.06 0.75 -9.84
N LEU A 169 13.35 1.07 -10.92
CA LEU A 169 12.35 2.13 -10.94
C LEU A 169 10.95 1.52 -10.82
N TYR A 170 10.23 1.88 -9.75
CA TYR A 170 8.81 1.63 -9.60
C TYR A 170 8.04 2.92 -9.81
N THR A 171 7.25 3.02 -10.87
CA THR A 171 6.58 4.27 -11.24
C THR A 171 5.33 4.57 -10.42
N GLY A 172 4.69 3.53 -9.83
CA GLY A 172 3.30 3.64 -9.45
C GLY A 172 2.43 3.97 -10.66
N ASP A 173 1.26 4.54 -10.40
CA ASP A 173 0.38 5.07 -11.44
C ASP A 173 0.76 6.51 -11.75
N TYR A 174 0.82 6.86 -13.04
CA TYR A 174 1.20 8.19 -13.47
C TYR A 174 0.54 8.60 -14.78
N ARG A 175 0.56 9.88 -15.07
CA ARG A 175 0.09 10.47 -16.32
C ARG A 175 0.92 11.71 -16.67
N PHE A 176 0.70 12.30 -17.87
CA PHE A 176 1.41 13.48 -18.36
C PHE A 176 0.49 14.69 -18.61
N HIS A 177 -0.81 14.52 -18.52
CA HIS A 177 -1.82 15.46 -18.98
C HIS A 177 -2.58 16.16 -17.85
N GLY A 178 -2.23 15.91 -16.60
CA GLY A 178 -2.76 16.61 -15.45
C GLY A 178 -1.94 17.83 -15.04
N TYR A 179 -2.33 18.49 -13.96
CA TYR A 179 -1.64 19.70 -13.46
C TYR A 179 -0.19 19.46 -13.06
N LEU A 180 0.15 18.25 -12.65
CA LEU A 180 1.49 17.86 -12.24
C LEU A 180 2.25 17.10 -13.35
N GLY A 181 1.77 17.14 -14.60
CA GLY A 181 2.40 16.44 -15.72
C GLY A 181 3.87 16.77 -15.90
N ASP A 182 4.29 18.00 -15.58
CA ASP A 182 5.70 18.41 -15.61
C ASP A 182 6.52 17.68 -14.52
N LYS A 183 5.94 17.31 -13.38
CA LYS A 183 6.63 16.52 -12.37
C LYS A 183 6.97 15.11 -12.86
N THR A 184 6.05 14.50 -13.61
CA THR A 184 6.34 13.22 -14.28
C THR A 184 7.48 13.34 -15.29
N ARG A 185 7.54 14.43 -16.07
CA ARG A 185 8.64 14.70 -17.01
C ARG A 185 9.97 14.92 -16.29
N GLU A 186 9.97 15.75 -15.22
CA GLU A 186 11.15 15.97 -14.37
C GLU A 186 11.68 14.66 -13.78
N MET A 187 10.79 13.77 -13.33
CA MET A 187 11.18 12.45 -12.82
C MET A 187 11.89 11.65 -13.91
N ILE A 188 11.30 11.56 -15.12
CA ILE A 188 11.91 10.84 -16.25
C ILE A 188 13.28 11.41 -16.60
N GLU A 189 13.41 12.73 -16.69
CA GLU A 189 14.70 13.38 -16.97
C GLU A 189 15.77 12.98 -15.94
N LYS A 190 15.42 13.01 -14.65
CA LYS A 190 16.34 12.64 -13.58
C LYS A 190 16.77 11.19 -13.63
N VAL A 191 15.80 10.27 -13.81
CA VAL A 191 16.11 8.84 -13.82
C VAL A 191 16.71 8.36 -15.13
N SER A 192 16.61 9.12 -16.22
CA SER A 192 17.20 8.75 -17.51
C SER A 192 18.73 8.72 -17.52
N SER A 193 19.38 9.36 -16.54
CA SER A 193 20.84 9.31 -16.35
C SER A 193 21.29 8.14 -15.45
N GLU A 194 20.35 7.40 -14.86
CA GLU A 194 20.64 6.28 -13.99
C GLU A 194 20.79 4.97 -14.78
N ASP A 195 21.62 4.06 -14.29
CA ASP A 195 21.74 2.71 -14.83
C ASP A 195 20.63 1.83 -14.24
N ILE A 196 19.44 1.88 -14.88
CA ILE A 196 18.25 1.20 -14.40
C ILE A 196 18.25 -0.24 -14.92
N SER A 197 18.29 -1.20 -13.99
CA SER A 197 18.25 -2.63 -14.28
C SER A 197 16.84 -3.15 -14.55
N ALA A 198 15.81 -2.55 -13.92
CA ALA A 198 14.42 -2.95 -14.10
C ALA A 198 13.46 -1.78 -13.90
N VAL A 199 12.37 -1.78 -14.68
CA VAL A 199 11.26 -0.83 -14.52
C VAL A 199 9.98 -1.60 -14.24
N ILE A 200 9.30 -1.25 -13.15
CA ILE A 200 7.96 -1.73 -12.80
C ILE A 200 7.01 -0.56 -13.04
N THR A 201 6.13 -0.69 -14.02
CA THR A 201 5.24 0.39 -14.46
C THR A 201 3.82 -0.12 -14.69
N GLU A 202 2.86 0.81 -14.62
CA GLU A 202 1.47 0.56 -15.02
C GLU A 202 1.32 0.35 -16.53
N GLY A 203 0.15 -0.15 -16.94
CA GLY A 203 -0.22 -0.33 -18.34
C GLY A 203 -1.70 -0.11 -18.61
N THR A 204 -2.39 0.67 -17.76
CA THR A 204 -3.86 0.80 -17.75
C THR A 204 -4.45 1.27 -19.07
N ARG A 205 -3.78 2.18 -19.80
CA ARG A 205 -4.22 2.74 -21.07
C ARG A 205 -3.28 2.50 -22.23
N ILE A 206 -2.55 1.43 -22.20
CA ILE A 206 -1.54 1.09 -23.23
C ILE A 206 -2.11 1.00 -24.65
N THR A 207 -3.39 0.75 -24.81
CA THR A 207 -4.09 0.63 -26.11
C THR A 207 -4.93 1.87 -26.46
N THR A 208 -4.91 2.94 -25.63
CA THR A 208 -5.77 4.11 -25.84
C THR A 208 -4.94 5.33 -26.21
N GLU A 209 -5.09 5.82 -27.44
CA GLU A 209 -4.34 6.99 -27.94
C GLU A 209 -4.96 8.35 -27.58
N LYS A 210 -6.25 8.36 -27.16
CA LYS A 210 -6.98 9.61 -26.87
C LYS A 210 -7.06 9.88 -25.37
N GLY A 211 -6.60 11.05 -24.97
CA GLY A 211 -6.78 11.63 -23.63
C GLY A 211 -7.25 13.08 -23.72
N THR A 212 -8.07 13.51 -22.77
CA THR A 212 -8.44 14.92 -22.58
C THR A 212 -7.61 15.47 -21.43
N SER A 213 -6.99 16.62 -21.60
CA SER A 213 -6.24 17.27 -20.53
C SER A 213 -7.18 17.83 -19.45
N GLU A 214 -6.69 17.96 -18.21
CA GLU A 214 -7.46 18.63 -17.15
C GLU A 214 -7.82 20.07 -17.53
N THR A 215 -6.94 20.79 -18.21
CA THR A 215 -7.20 22.15 -18.70
C THR A 215 -8.37 22.18 -19.66
N GLU A 216 -8.51 21.22 -20.55
CA GLU A 216 -9.65 21.11 -21.47
C GLU A 216 -10.95 20.80 -20.72
N VAL A 217 -10.90 19.94 -19.69
CA VAL A 217 -12.07 19.62 -18.86
C VAL A 217 -12.58 20.84 -18.09
N TYR A 218 -11.66 21.66 -17.55
CA TYR A 218 -12.03 22.87 -16.79
C TYR A 218 -12.47 24.04 -17.69
N ALA A 219 -12.20 23.99 -19.00
CA ALA A 219 -12.65 25.00 -19.94
C ALA A 219 -14.14 24.83 -20.37
N HIS A 220 -14.77 23.74 -19.98
CA HIS A 220 -16.17 23.40 -20.22
C HIS A 220 -17.01 23.50 -18.95
#